data_022f6bdfd6546d0d05f44cdf436af9ac
#
_entry.id   022f6bdfd6546d0d05f44cdf436af9ac
#
_cell.length_a   1.000
_cell.length_b   1.000
_cell.length_c   1.000
_cell.angle_alpha   90.00
_cell.angle_beta   90.00
_cell.angle_gamma   90.00
#
_symmetry.space_group_name_H-M   'P 1'
#
loop_
_entity.id
_entity.type
_entity.pdbx_description
1 polymer ?
#
loop_
_entity_poly.entity_id
_entity_poly.type
_entity_poly.pdbx_seq_one_letter_code
_entity_poly.pdbx_strand_id
1 'polypeptide(L)'
;MKLTVFCCVGSFATAIKAHGKISQVIGAVVDVQFEGQLPPILNALEVQGTPNRLVLEVAQHLGGNNVRTIALDSTEGLVRGQPVSDTGAPILVPVGPETLGRIINVIGEPIDERGPILTDKYRPIHRDAPSFIEQGSGAEMLVTGKLPVLNHGYNINFEACLFRLT
;
A
#
# COMPACT_ATOMS: atom_id res chain seq x y z
N MET A 1 -11.02 -48.95 21.69
CA MET A 1 -10.53 -47.63 22.11
C MET A 1 -10.34 -46.81 20.85
N LYS A 2 -11.29 -45.96 20.50
CA LYS A 2 -11.20 -45.05 19.32
C LYS A 2 -10.65 -43.73 19.81
N LEU A 3 -9.44 -43.37 19.34
CA LEU A 3 -8.85 -42.06 19.56
C LEU A 3 -9.52 -41.08 18.58
N THR A 4 -10.32 -40.17 19.11
CA THR A 4 -10.89 -39.07 18.35
C THR A 4 -9.86 -37.92 18.34
N VAL A 5 -9.21 -37.71 17.20
CA VAL A 5 -8.34 -36.56 17.00
C VAL A 5 -9.22 -35.32 16.82
N PHE A 6 -9.22 -34.47 17.82
CA PHE A 6 -9.88 -33.16 17.76
C PHE A 6 -8.99 -32.23 16.94
N CYS A 7 -9.35 -32.04 15.67
CA CYS A 7 -8.73 -31.06 14.79
C CYS A 7 -9.22 -29.67 15.23
N CYS A 8 -8.38 -28.90 15.93
CA CYS A 8 -8.60 -27.48 16.15
C CYS A 8 -8.58 -26.74 14.82
N VAL A 9 -9.74 -26.53 14.25
CA VAL A 9 -9.93 -25.59 13.16
C VAL A 9 -9.72 -24.18 13.73
N GLY A 10 -8.54 -23.62 13.50
CA GLY A 10 -8.26 -22.24 13.83
C GLY A 10 -9.30 -21.35 13.13
N SER A 11 -10.11 -20.66 13.92
CA SER A 11 -11.02 -19.65 13.45
C SER A 11 -10.19 -18.54 12.82
N PHE A 12 -10.16 -18.47 11.48
CA PHE A 12 -9.72 -17.28 10.78
C PHE A 12 -10.71 -16.18 11.17
N ALA A 13 -10.28 -15.29 12.06
CA ALA A 13 -10.99 -14.07 12.33
C ALA A 13 -11.07 -13.31 11.00
N THR A 14 -12.23 -13.31 10.39
CA THR A 14 -12.52 -12.47 9.23
C THR A 14 -12.36 -11.04 9.71
N ALA A 15 -11.27 -10.38 9.31
CA ALA A 15 -11.07 -8.97 9.62
C ALA A 15 -12.30 -8.22 9.08
N ILE A 16 -13.06 -7.64 9.98
CA ILE A 16 -14.21 -6.81 9.62
C ILE A 16 -13.63 -5.61 8.90
N LYS A 17 -13.75 -5.58 7.57
CA LYS A 17 -13.32 -4.43 6.77
C LYS A 17 -14.14 -3.23 7.19
N ALA A 18 -13.48 -2.24 7.78
CA ALA A 18 -14.13 -0.99 8.11
C ALA A 18 -14.57 -0.29 6.81
N HIS A 19 -15.82 0.14 6.76
CA HIS A 19 -16.35 0.90 5.64
C HIS A 19 -16.51 2.36 6.05
N GLY A 20 -15.96 3.24 5.22
CA GLY A 20 -16.08 4.69 5.37
C GLY A 20 -16.77 5.33 4.17
N LYS A 21 -17.02 6.63 4.28
CA LYS A 21 -17.56 7.47 3.21
C LYS A 21 -16.70 8.72 3.07
N ILE A 22 -16.44 9.15 1.84
CA ILE A 22 -15.73 10.39 1.58
C ILE A 22 -16.55 11.57 2.13
N SER A 23 -15.98 12.32 3.04
CA SER A 23 -16.60 13.52 3.61
C SER A 23 -16.20 14.78 2.86
N GLN A 24 -14.94 14.88 2.44
CA GLN A 24 -14.38 16.04 1.76
C GLN A 24 -13.20 15.65 0.88
N VAL A 25 -13.02 16.35 -0.24
CA VAL A 25 -11.87 16.22 -1.15
C VAL A 25 -11.22 17.58 -1.32
N ILE A 26 -9.92 17.70 -1.03
CA ILE A 26 -9.14 18.93 -1.12
C ILE A 26 -7.85 18.61 -1.90
N GLY A 27 -7.89 18.67 -3.21
CA GLY A 27 -6.76 18.24 -4.04
C GLY A 27 -6.41 16.78 -3.79
N ALA A 28 -5.18 16.47 -3.42
CA ALA A 28 -4.73 15.12 -3.09
C ALA A 28 -5.14 14.64 -1.68
N VAL A 29 -5.69 15.53 -0.86
CA VAL A 29 -6.13 15.20 0.49
C VAL A 29 -7.61 14.84 0.48
N VAL A 30 -7.95 13.69 1.00
CA VAL A 30 -9.32 13.18 1.09
C VAL A 30 -9.64 12.87 2.53
N ASP A 31 -10.68 13.49 3.06
CA ASP A 31 -11.17 13.20 4.41
C ASP A 31 -12.27 12.14 4.31
N VAL A 32 -12.13 11.06 5.06
CA VAL A 32 -13.05 9.91 5.07
C VAL A 32 -13.66 9.77 6.46
N GLN A 33 -14.96 9.61 6.52
CA GLN A 33 -15.71 9.36 7.74
C GLN A 33 -16.04 7.88 7.87
N PHE A 34 -15.72 7.29 9.02
CA PHE A 34 -16.03 5.91 9.35
C PHE A 34 -17.19 5.83 10.35
N GLU A 35 -18.02 4.80 10.26
CA GLU A 35 -19.14 4.58 11.19
C GLU A 35 -18.76 3.67 12.37
N GLY A 36 -17.52 3.20 12.44
CA GLY A 36 -17.05 2.26 13.45
C GLY A 36 -15.59 2.42 13.83
N GLN A 37 -14.86 1.33 13.81
CA GLN A 37 -13.43 1.33 14.13
C GLN A 37 -12.64 2.11 13.07
N LEU A 38 -11.75 2.99 13.53
CA LEU A 38 -10.87 3.75 12.64
C LEU A 38 -9.70 2.87 12.15
N PRO A 39 -9.34 2.96 10.87
CA PRO A 39 -8.16 2.29 10.35
C PRO A 39 -6.89 2.86 11.00
N PRO A 40 -5.86 2.04 11.22
CA PRO A 40 -4.55 2.51 11.67
C PRO A 40 -3.91 3.51 10.71
N ILE A 41 -3.02 4.34 11.22
CA ILE A 41 -2.20 5.24 10.40
C ILE A 41 -1.32 4.40 9.47
N LEU A 42 -1.09 4.87 8.24
CA LEU A 42 -0.39 4.21 7.14
C LEU A 42 -1.14 3.03 6.49
N ASN A 43 -2.35 2.70 6.94
CA ASN A 43 -3.16 1.73 6.22
C ASN A 43 -3.61 2.25 4.87
N ALA A 44 -3.75 1.32 3.94
CA ALA A 44 -4.30 1.56 2.61
C ALA A 44 -5.83 1.45 2.64
N LEU A 45 -6.49 2.44 2.08
CA LEU A 45 -7.94 2.45 1.86
C LEU A 45 -8.20 2.42 0.36
N GLU A 46 -9.22 1.70 -0.07
CA GLU A 46 -9.59 1.58 -1.47
C GLU A 46 -10.96 2.23 -1.71
N VAL A 47 -10.99 3.15 -2.66
CA VAL A 47 -12.23 3.84 -3.05
C VAL A 47 -13.04 2.94 -3.98
N GLN A 48 -14.32 2.79 -3.68
CA GLN A 48 -15.24 1.96 -4.46
C GLN A 48 -15.92 2.79 -5.56
N GLY A 49 -16.18 2.17 -6.71
CA GLY A 49 -16.97 2.80 -7.79
C GLY A 49 -16.18 3.78 -8.66
N THR A 50 -14.87 3.80 -8.59
CA THR A 50 -14.00 4.53 -9.54
C THR A 50 -13.64 3.63 -10.73
N PRO A 51 -13.52 4.18 -11.96
CA PRO A 51 -13.09 3.40 -13.13
C PRO A 51 -11.67 2.85 -12.97
N ASN A 52 -10.79 3.63 -12.34
CA ASN A 52 -9.44 3.22 -11.99
C ASN A 52 -9.37 2.91 -10.50
N ARG A 53 -8.53 1.97 -10.13
CA ARG A 53 -8.27 1.64 -8.74
C ARG A 53 -7.57 2.81 -8.06
N LEU A 54 -8.27 3.48 -7.15
CA LEU A 54 -7.71 4.57 -6.36
C LEU A 54 -7.45 4.11 -4.93
N VAL A 55 -6.20 4.23 -4.51
CA VAL A 55 -5.77 3.92 -3.15
C VAL A 55 -5.46 5.21 -2.41
N LEU A 56 -5.99 5.29 -1.18
CA LEU A 56 -5.74 6.38 -0.25
C LEU A 56 -4.90 5.84 0.91
N GLU A 57 -3.94 6.60 1.38
CA GLU A 57 -3.16 6.26 2.57
C GLU A 57 -3.64 7.07 3.77
N VAL A 58 -3.83 6.41 4.90
CA VAL A 58 -4.21 7.07 6.15
C VAL A 58 -3.04 7.88 6.70
N ALA A 59 -3.17 9.21 6.70
CA ALA A 59 -2.14 10.10 7.20
C ALA A 59 -2.36 10.50 8.67
N GLN A 60 -3.62 10.79 9.05
CA GLN A 60 -3.92 11.32 10.37
C GLN A 60 -5.37 11.06 10.78
N HIS A 61 -5.63 10.85 12.05
CA HIS A 61 -6.96 10.86 12.65
C HIS A 61 -7.32 12.28 13.06
N LEU A 62 -8.45 12.79 12.58
CA LEU A 62 -8.93 14.15 12.87
C LEU A 62 -9.83 14.21 14.11
N GLY A 63 -10.28 13.05 14.60
CA GLY A 63 -11.31 12.94 15.64
C GLY A 63 -12.73 12.89 15.04
N GLY A 64 -13.73 12.59 15.88
CA GLY A 64 -15.12 12.49 15.45
C GLY A 64 -15.35 11.45 14.35
N ASN A 65 -14.60 10.34 14.37
CA ASN A 65 -14.62 9.28 13.36
C ASN A 65 -14.18 9.71 11.94
N ASN A 66 -13.51 10.87 11.82
CA ASN A 66 -12.94 11.35 10.57
C ASN A 66 -11.44 11.03 10.49
N VAL A 67 -11.03 10.60 9.34
CA VAL A 67 -9.63 10.25 9.02
C VAL A 67 -9.19 11.05 7.81
N ARG A 68 -8.03 11.68 7.91
CA ARG A 68 -7.38 12.36 6.80
C ARG A 68 -6.50 11.38 6.05
N THR A 69 -6.70 11.34 4.74
CA THR A 69 -5.96 10.44 3.86
C THR A 69 -5.31 11.23 2.72
N ILE A 70 -4.28 10.65 2.14
CA ILE A 70 -3.58 11.17 0.97
C ILE A 70 -3.84 10.22 -0.19
N ALA A 71 -4.33 10.76 -1.30
CA ALA A 71 -4.52 9.98 -2.53
C ALA A 71 -3.17 9.76 -3.23
N LEU A 72 -2.94 8.54 -3.67
CA LEU A 72 -1.71 8.16 -4.39
C LEU A 72 -1.84 8.32 -5.91
N ASP A 73 -3.03 8.66 -6.38
CA ASP A 73 -3.32 8.94 -7.78
C ASP A 73 -4.32 10.10 -7.89
N SER A 74 -4.73 10.44 -9.11
CA SER A 74 -5.66 11.52 -9.36
C SER A 74 -6.97 11.35 -8.60
N THR A 75 -7.40 12.43 -7.95
CA THR A 75 -8.67 12.52 -7.23
C THR A 75 -9.82 13.00 -8.10
N GLU A 76 -9.59 13.15 -9.42
CA GLU A 76 -10.62 13.62 -10.35
C GLU A 76 -11.78 12.62 -10.41
N GLY A 77 -13.00 13.14 -10.35
CA GLY A 77 -14.21 12.32 -10.37
C GLY A 77 -14.65 11.76 -9.03
N LEU A 78 -13.91 12.03 -7.94
CA LEU A 78 -14.38 11.65 -6.59
C LEU A 78 -15.59 12.47 -6.17
N VAL A 79 -16.57 11.78 -5.62
CA VAL A 79 -17.81 12.37 -5.14
C VAL A 79 -17.94 12.19 -3.62
N ARG A 80 -18.45 13.22 -2.95
CA ARG A 80 -18.80 13.16 -1.53
C ARG A 80 -19.81 12.03 -1.27
N GLY A 81 -19.63 11.27 -0.22
CA GLY A 81 -20.47 10.13 0.12
C GLY A 81 -20.07 8.81 -0.57
N GLN A 82 -19.06 8.83 -1.44
CA GLN A 82 -18.56 7.62 -2.09
C GLN A 82 -17.99 6.65 -1.06
N PRO A 83 -18.29 5.34 -1.18
CA PRO A 83 -17.85 4.35 -0.22
C PRO A 83 -16.33 4.07 -0.35
N VAL A 84 -15.70 3.89 0.80
CA VAL A 84 -14.28 3.55 0.93
C VAL A 84 -14.16 2.32 1.82
N SER A 85 -13.34 1.36 1.43
CA SER A 85 -13.07 0.16 2.23
C SER A 85 -11.64 0.15 2.75
N ASP A 86 -11.46 -0.21 4.02
CA ASP A 86 -10.13 -0.47 4.59
C ASP A 86 -9.62 -1.82 4.08
N THR A 87 -8.37 -1.86 3.61
CA THR A 87 -7.71 -3.10 3.20
C THR A 87 -7.21 -3.91 4.39
N GLY A 88 -7.07 -3.28 5.57
CA GLY A 88 -6.53 -3.88 6.78
C GLY A 88 -5.00 -4.01 6.81
N ALA A 89 -4.32 -3.48 5.81
CA ALA A 89 -2.86 -3.54 5.68
C ALA A 89 -2.32 -2.24 5.09
N PRO A 90 -1.04 -1.90 5.32
CA PRO A 90 -0.38 -0.83 4.61
C PRO A 90 -0.21 -1.19 3.14
N ILE A 91 0.19 -0.21 2.33
CA ILE A 91 0.48 -0.43 0.90
C ILE A 91 1.69 -1.36 0.79
N LEU A 92 1.50 -2.46 0.09
CA LEU A 92 2.51 -3.48 -0.16
C LEU A 92 2.95 -3.42 -1.61
N VAL A 93 4.26 -3.47 -1.84
CA VAL A 93 4.86 -3.51 -3.17
C VAL A 93 5.61 -4.82 -3.38
N PRO A 94 5.60 -5.36 -4.60
CA PRO A 94 6.39 -6.55 -4.93
C PRO A 94 7.88 -6.23 -4.84
N VAL A 95 8.65 -7.15 -4.28
CA VAL A 95 10.10 -7.04 -4.15
C VAL A 95 10.76 -8.33 -4.62
N GLY A 96 11.98 -8.22 -5.16
CA GLY A 96 12.73 -9.37 -5.61
C GLY A 96 13.41 -9.14 -6.96
N PRO A 97 14.22 -10.10 -7.43
CA PRO A 97 14.88 -10.02 -8.72
C PRO A 97 13.90 -9.93 -9.89
N GLU A 98 12.67 -10.43 -9.72
CA GLU A 98 11.60 -10.42 -10.72
C GLU A 98 11.09 -9.00 -11.02
N THR A 99 11.35 -8.04 -10.14
CA THR A 99 10.99 -6.63 -10.32
C THR A 99 12.03 -5.84 -11.11
N LEU A 100 13.23 -6.42 -11.33
CA LEU A 100 14.30 -5.76 -12.07
C LEU A 100 13.92 -5.52 -13.52
N GLY A 101 14.14 -4.30 -14.01
CA GLY A 101 13.79 -3.91 -15.37
C GLY A 101 12.28 -3.77 -15.62
N ARG A 102 11.44 -3.84 -14.59
CA ARG A 102 10.00 -3.60 -14.66
C ARG A 102 9.68 -2.16 -14.23
N ILE A 103 8.64 -1.59 -14.82
CA ILE A 103 8.12 -0.28 -14.44
C ILE A 103 6.83 -0.51 -13.66
N ILE A 104 6.82 -0.04 -12.41
CA ILE A 104 5.68 -0.17 -11.49
C ILE A 104 5.21 1.20 -11.00
N ASN A 105 3.93 1.31 -10.71
CA ASN A 105 3.36 2.50 -10.07
C ASN A 105 3.61 2.48 -8.55
N VAL A 106 3.18 3.54 -7.85
CA VAL A 106 3.37 3.68 -6.39
C VAL A 106 2.63 2.63 -5.56
N ILE A 107 1.61 1.98 -6.10
CA ILE A 107 0.86 0.90 -5.46
C ILE A 107 1.39 -0.49 -5.82
N GLY A 108 2.52 -0.57 -6.55
CA GLY A 108 3.17 -1.83 -6.91
C GLY A 108 2.58 -2.54 -8.12
N GLU A 109 1.71 -1.90 -8.90
CA GLU A 109 1.17 -2.46 -10.13
C GLU A 109 2.08 -2.19 -11.33
N PRO A 110 2.32 -3.17 -12.21
CA PRO A 110 3.14 -2.96 -13.40
C PRO A 110 2.40 -2.09 -14.42
N ILE A 111 3.10 -1.09 -14.97
CA ILE A 111 2.59 -0.18 -16.02
C ILE A 111 3.34 -0.34 -17.34
N ASP A 112 4.23 -1.32 -17.45
CA ASP A 112 5.09 -1.58 -18.60
C ASP A 112 4.46 -2.51 -19.65
N GLU A 113 3.18 -2.85 -19.52
CA GLU A 113 2.43 -3.73 -20.41
C GLU A 113 3.02 -5.14 -20.60
N ARG A 114 3.98 -5.53 -19.73
CA ARG A 114 4.63 -6.84 -19.78
C ARG A 114 3.92 -7.91 -18.94
N GLY A 115 2.71 -7.62 -18.48
CA GLY A 115 1.93 -8.52 -17.63
C GLY A 115 2.31 -8.43 -16.13
N PRO A 116 1.63 -9.21 -15.28
CA PRO A 116 1.82 -9.16 -13.83
C PRO A 116 3.24 -9.57 -13.42
N ILE A 117 3.68 -9.05 -12.28
CA ILE A 117 4.95 -9.45 -11.66
C ILE A 117 4.66 -10.66 -10.79
N LEU A 118 5.26 -11.80 -11.13
CA LEU A 118 5.12 -13.05 -10.38
C LEU A 118 6.19 -13.10 -9.29
N THR A 119 5.86 -12.63 -8.11
CA THR A 119 6.72 -12.71 -6.92
C THR A 119 5.90 -13.13 -5.71
N ASP A 120 6.50 -13.91 -4.83
CA ASP A 120 5.89 -14.30 -3.56
C ASP A 120 6.24 -13.32 -2.43
N LYS A 121 7.14 -12.36 -2.70
CA LYS A 121 7.64 -11.43 -1.68
C LYS A 121 7.02 -10.05 -1.88
N TYR A 122 6.28 -9.59 -0.88
CA TYR A 122 5.75 -8.24 -0.80
C TYR A 122 6.25 -7.57 0.46
N ARG A 123 6.50 -6.27 0.39
CA ARG A 123 6.93 -5.47 1.54
C ARG A 123 6.16 -4.17 1.62
N PRO A 124 5.90 -3.67 2.84
CA PRO A 124 5.27 -2.36 3.01
C PRO A 124 6.20 -1.26 2.53
N ILE A 125 5.61 -0.21 1.96
CA ILE A 125 6.36 0.96 1.48
C ILE A 125 6.98 1.74 2.64
N HIS A 126 6.32 1.75 3.81
CA HIS A 126 6.84 2.35 5.03
C HIS A 126 7.59 1.30 5.84
N ARG A 127 8.90 1.35 5.76
CA ARG A 127 9.80 0.50 6.51
C ARG A 127 10.95 1.31 7.07
N ASP A 128 11.33 1.01 8.30
CA ASP A 128 12.53 1.59 8.90
C ASP A 128 13.79 1.16 8.14
N ALA A 129 14.77 2.06 8.10
CA ALA A 129 16.08 1.75 7.54
C ALA A 129 16.75 0.63 8.35
N PRO A 130 17.56 -0.23 7.69
CA PRO A 130 18.31 -1.26 8.40
C PRO A 130 19.25 -0.65 9.43
N SER A 131 19.40 -1.32 10.56
CA SER A 131 20.32 -0.89 11.62
C SER A 131 21.78 -0.90 11.10
N PHE A 132 22.65 -0.11 11.72
CA PHE A 132 24.06 -0.02 11.34
C PHE A 132 24.76 -1.38 11.33
N ILE A 133 24.34 -2.29 12.22
CA ILE A 133 24.90 -3.66 12.34
C ILE A 133 24.55 -4.52 11.11
N GLU A 134 23.38 -4.29 10.52
CA GLU A 134 22.87 -5.03 9.35
C GLU A 134 23.39 -4.47 8.02
N GLN A 135 24.00 -3.28 8.06
CA GLN A 135 24.56 -2.65 6.86
C GLN A 135 25.88 -3.29 6.48
N GLY A 136 25.98 -3.74 5.23
CA GLY A 136 27.25 -4.21 4.67
C GLY A 136 28.25 -3.06 4.51
N SER A 137 29.54 -3.31 4.78
CA SER A 137 30.62 -2.33 4.65
C SER A 137 31.07 -2.07 3.21
N GLY A 138 30.67 -2.91 2.24
CA GLY A 138 31.01 -2.77 0.83
C GLY A 138 30.07 -1.80 0.12
N ALA A 139 30.64 -0.86 -0.66
CA ALA A 139 29.85 -0.02 -1.55
C ALA A 139 29.71 -0.73 -2.91
N GLU A 140 28.57 -1.35 -3.15
CA GLU A 140 28.23 -1.97 -4.42
C GLU A 140 27.21 -1.12 -5.17
N MET A 141 27.41 -0.96 -6.48
CA MET A 141 26.46 -0.22 -7.31
C MET A 141 25.26 -1.13 -7.63
N LEU A 142 24.07 -0.68 -7.26
CA LEU A 142 22.83 -1.36 -7.63
C LEU A 142 22.40 -0.91 -9.04
N VAL A 143 22.43 -1.82 -10.00
CA VAL A 143 21.91 -1.59 -11.34
C VAL A 143 20.46 -2.03 -11.40
N THR A 144 19.54 -1.08 -11.37
CA THR A 144 18.09 -1.35 -11.38
C THR A 144 17.56 -1.70 -12.76
N GLY A 145 18.29 -1.35 -13.82
CA GLY A 145 17.87 -1.51 -15.21
C GLY A 145 16.73 -0.58 -15.63
N LYS A 146 16.40 0.42 -14.82
CA LYS A 146 15.33 1.38 -15.08
C LYS A 146 15.89 2.75 -15.42
N LEU A 147 15.31 3.39 -16.46
CA LEU A 147 15.39 4.84 -16.60
C LEU A 147 14.39 5.45 -15.61
N PRO A 148 14.78 6.43 -14.80
CA PRO A 148 13.80 7.13 -13.96
C PRO A 148 12.79 7.83 -14.87
N VAL A 149 11.55 7.36 -14.86
CA VAL A 149 10.45 8.08 -15.50
C VAL A 149 10.11 9.24 -14.58
N LEU A 150 10.52 10.44 -14.97
CA LEU A 150 10.14 11.69 -14.34
C LEU A 150 8.65 11.94 -14.61
N ASN A 151 7.78 11.33 -13.83
CA ASN A 151 6.40 11.70 -13.79
C ASN A 151 6.20 12.77 -12.72
N HIS A 152 5.99 14.00 -13.18
CA HIS A 152 5.44 15.13 -12.44
C HIS A 152 5.81 15.25 -10.95
N GLY A 153 7.03 15.69 -10.69
CA GLY A 153 7.36 16.40 -9.45
C GLY A 153 7.55 15.60 -8.17
N TYR A 154 7.39 14.30 -8.18
CA TYR A 154 7.70 13.44 -7.04
C TYR A 154 8.96 12.61 -7.33
N ASN A 155 10.08 13.10 -6.83
CA ASN A 155 11.36 12.40 -6.84
C ASN A 155 11.30 11.30 -5.77
N ILE A 156 10.59 10.23 -6.06
CA ILE A 156 10.60 9.05 -5.18
C ILE A 156 11.81 8.22 -5.61
N ASN A 157 12.94 8.41 -4.96
CA ASN A 157 14.06 7.47 -4.96
C ASN A 157 13.64 6.18 -4.23
N PHE A 158 12.61 5.53 -4.73
CA PHE A 158 12.07 4.28 -4.18
C PHE A 158 13.02 3.10 -4.37
N GLU A 159 14.01 3.24 -5.23
CA GLU A 159 14.83 2.13 -5.69
C GLU A 159 15.97 1.75 -4.76
N ALA A 160 16.50 2.68 -3.97
CA ALA A 160 17.68 2.39 -3.16
C ALA A 160 17.40 1.59 -1.88
N CYS A 161 16.17 1.66 -1.36
CA CYS A 161 15.82 1.01 -0.09
C CYS A 161 15.33 -0.43 -0.21
N LEU A 162 14.81 -0.84 -1.38
CA LEU A 162 14.13 -2.12 -1.55
C LEU A 162 15.04 -3.32 -1.80
N PHE A 163 16.27 -3.10 -2.28
CA PHE A 163 17.10 -4.18 -2.81
C PHE A 163 18.13 -4.78 -1.86
N ARG A 164 18.39 -4.19 -0.71
CA ARG A 164 19.48 -4.65 0.18
C ARG A 164 19.02 -5.38 1.43
N LEU A 165 17.86 -6.06 1.35
CA LEU A 165 17.30 -6.82 2.47
C LEU A 165 16.97 -8.25 2.01
N THR A 166 17.98 -8.97 1.59
CA THR A 166 17.99 -10.45 1.61
C THR A 166 18.50 -10.91 2.94
#